data_7e1846d2458e22a03c9ea952a013aa7d
#
_entry.id   7e1846d2458e22a03c9ea952a013aa7d
#
_cell.length_a   1.000
_cell.length_b   1.000
_cell.length_c   1.000
_cell.angle_alpha   90.00
_cell.angle_beta   90.00
_cell.angle_gamma   90.00
#
_symmetry.space_group_name_H-M   'P 1'
#
loop_
_entity.id
_entity.type
_entity.pdbx_description
1 polymer ?
#
loop_
_entity_poly.entity_id
_entity_poly.type
_entity_poly.pdbx_seq_one_letter_code
_entity_poly.pdbx_strand_id
1 'polypeptide(L)'
;MSEPLLEVKNLKTYFPIKGGIFSRTVGHVKAVDGVSFTINKGEVFGLVGESGSGKTTIGKTILRLVQKTEGEVKFKGQDVHSLSKEELRKHRSNMQLVFQDPFSSLNPRMRIGEALGEPMLAHGLATKENVREKVIEVLELCGLAPYHIDRYPHEFSGGQRQRIVIARAMVLNPEFIVADEPVAALDVSIQAQIINLFSELQVKKGLSYLFISHDLSVVEHLCTKIGIMYLGTIVEIAPRDELFTNPLHPYTKALLSAVPIPDPTVKRERIILEGDIPSPANPPSGCRFHTRCPFATDICKKTVPEFRNVGEAHFVACHHV
;
A
#
# COMPACT_ATOMS: atom_id res chain seq x y z
N MET A 1 21.31 13.13 7.25
CA MET A 1 20.20 12.20 6.98
C MET A 1 18.98 13.05 6.71
N SER A 2 18.32 12.92 5.56
CA SER A 2 17.09 13.65 5.24
C SER A 2 15.99 13.24 6.22
N GLU A 3 15.20 14.18 6.71
CA GLU A 3 14.02 13.86 7.52
C GLU A 3 13.08 12.98 6.71
N PRO A 4 12.54 11.90 7.32
CA PRO A 4 11.59 11.01 6.62
C PRO A 4 10.28 11.76 6.33
N LEU A 5 9.69 11.50 5.16
CA LEU A 5 8.38 12.04 4.78
C LEU A 5 7.27 11.43 5.63
N LEU A 6 7.32 10.10 5.81
CA LEU A 6 6.38 9.33 6.61
C LEU A 6 7.14 8.45 7.61
N GLU A 7 6.73 8.51 8.87
CA GLU A 7 7.19 7.61 9.93
C GLU A 7 5.99 6.86 10.53
N VAL A 8 6.10 5.54 10.55
CA VAL A 8 5.16 4.65 11.23
C VAL A 8 5.91 3.93 12.33
N LYS A 9 5.46 4.08 13.60
CA LYS A 9 6.13 3.48 14.76
C LYS A 9 5.13 2.67 15.58
N ASN A 10 5.41 1.38 15.73
CA ASN A 10 4.65 0.42 16.53
C ASN A 10 3.12 0.51 16.31
N LEU A 11 2.72 0.67 15.04
CA LEU A 11 1.33 0.88 14.66
C LEU A 11 0.50 -0.36 14.93
N LYS A 12 -0.61 -0.18 15.68
CA LYS A 12 -1.63 -1.21 15.88
C LYS A 12 -2.99 -0.69 15.42
N THR A 13 -3.71 -1.55 14.72
CA THR A 13 -5.09 -1.29 14.27
C THR A 13 -5.91 -2.54 14.46
N TYR A 14 -6.81 -2.50 15.44
CA TYR A 14 -7.66 -3.62 15.83
C TYR A 14 -9.12 -3.29 15.58
N PHE A 15 -9.86 -4.26 15.07
CA PHE A 15 -11.30 -4.13 14.87
C PHE A 15 -12.04 -4.98 15.90
N PRO A 16 -13.01 -4.40 16.63
CA PRO A 16 -13.77 -5.15 17.66
C PRO A 16 -14.68 -6.18 17.01
N ILE A 17 -14.67 -7.40 17.53
CA ILE A 17 -15.64 -8.46 17.21
C ILE A 17 -16.79 -8.29 18.19
N LYS A 18 -17.98 -8.00 17.67
CA LYS A 18 -19.19 -7.86 18.48
C LYS A 18 -19.94 -9.19 18.53
N GLY A 19 -20.38 -9.57 19.73
CA GLY A 19 -21.13 -10.81 19.95
C GLY A 19 -22.26 -10.64 20.96
N GLY A 20 -23.19 -11.59 20.94
CA GLY A 20 -24.35 -11.62 21.83
C GLY A 20 -25.43 -10.61 21.49
N ILE A 21 -26.60 -10.70 22.17
CA ILE A 21 -27.79 -9.87 21.95
C ILE A 21 -27.51 -8.38 22.20
N PHE A 22 -26.55 -8.07 23.09
CA PHE A 22 -26.18 -6.71 23.46
C PHE A 22 -24.98 -6.15 22.67
N SER A 23 -24.56 -6.80 21.58
CA SER A 23 -23.41 -6.34 20.73
C SER A 23 -22.16 -5.98 21.53
N ARG A 24 -21.85 -6.73 22.60
CA ARG A 24 -20.64 -6.53 23.40
C ARG A 24 -19.39 -6.97 22.65
N THR A 25 -18.27 -6.28 22.87
CA THR A 25 -16.98 -6.68 22.31
C THR A 25 -16.52 -7.98 22.97
N VAL A 26 -16.41 -9.05 22.18
CA VAL A 26 -15.99 -10.40 22.62
C VAL A 26 -14.56 -10.73 22.20
N GLY A 27 -13.95 -9.91 21.35
CA GLY A 27 -12.58 -10.08 20.84
C GLY A 27 -12.19 -8.97 19.88
N HIS A 28 -11.01 -9.10 19.28
CA HIS A 28 -10.50 -8.14 18.30
C HIS A 28 -9.84 -8.86 17.14
N VAL A 29 -10.08 -8.39 15.93
CA VAL A 29 -9.27 -8.74 14.76
C VAL A 29 -8.03 -7.84 14.78
N LYS A 30 -6.85 -8.42 14.97
CA LYS A 30 -5.56 -7.71 14.99
C LYS A 30 -5.03 -7.52 13.57
N ALA A 31 -5.67 -6.62 12.81
CA ALA A 31 -5.36 -6.41 11.40
C ALA A 31 -3.96 -5.83 11.17
N VAL A 32 -3.48 -4.98 12.08
CA VAL A 32 -2.11 -4.46 12.14
C VAL A 32 -1.66 -4.53 13.58
N ASP A 33 -0.48 -5.10 13.84
CA ASP A 33 -0.01 -5.36 15.21
C ASP A 33 1.50 -5.14 15.35
N GLY A 34 1.87 -3.90 15.70
CA GLY A 34 3.25 -3.53 16.00
C GLY A 34 4.12 -3.24 14.76
N VAL A 35 3.54 -2.68 13.70
CA VAL A 35 4.26 -2.38 12.45
C VAL A 35 5.04 -1.07 12.56
N SER A 36 6.32 -1.11 12.12
CA SER A 36 7.19 0.07 12.08
C SER A 36 7.97 0.12 10.76
N PHE A 37 7.95 1.29 10.10
CA PHE A 37 8.76 1.57 8.91
C PHE A 37 8.79 3.07 8.62
N THR A 38 9.69 3.48 7.72
CA THR A 38 9.83 4.87 7.27
C THR A 38 9.81 4.94 5.75
N ILE A 39 9.28 6.04 5.21
CA ILE A 39 9.33 6.36 3.78
C ILE A 39 9.95 7.75 3.66
N ASN A 40 11.03 7.86 2.90
CA ASN A 40 11.70 9.13 2.62
C ASN A 40 11.02 9.86 1.46
N LYS A 41 11.33 11.14 1.31
CA LYS A 41 10.84 11.92 0.16
C LYS A 41 11.35 11.32 -1.16
N GLY A 42 10.44 11.10 -2.11
CA GLY A 42 10.73 10.47 -3.40
C GLY A 42 10.95 8.96 -3.35
N GLU A 43 10.79 8.32 -2.17
CA GLU A 43 10.93 6.87 -2.03
C GLU A 43 9.64 6.13 -2.40
N VAL A 44 9.78 4.98 -3.04
CA VAL A 44 8.68 4.04 -3.29
C VAL A 44 8.84 2.83 -2.39
N PHE A 45 8.01 2.75 -1.37
CA PHE A 45 7.99 1.62 -0.43
C PHE A 45 6.91 0.62 -0.86
N GLY A 46 7.34 -0.59 -1.25
CA GLY A 46 6.44 -1.70 -1.55
C GLY A 46 6.00 -2.42 -0.28
N LEU A 47 4.70 -2.67 -0.13
CA LEU A 47 4.18 -3.50 0.95
C LEU A 47 3.48 -4.72 0.36
N VAL A 48 4.07 -5.90 0.57
CA VAL A 48 3.65 -7.15 -0.07
C VAL A 48 3.23 -8.19 0.97
N GLY A 49 2.32 -9.07 0.60
CA GLY A 49 1.86 -10.19 1.42
C GLY A 49 0.54 -10.75 0.92
N GLU A 50 0.15 -11.91 1.44
CA GLU A 50 -1.10 -12.57 1.07
C GLU A 50 -2.33 -11.69 1.35
N SER A 51 -3.47 -11.98 0.68
CA SER A 51 -4.74 -11.30 0.96
C SER A 51 -5.12 -11.47 2.43
N GLY A 52 -5.64 -10.40 3.05
CA GLY A 52 -5.99 -10.41 4.48
C GLY A 52 -4.80 -10.20 5.43
N SER A 53 -3.57 -10.02 4.96
CA SER A 53 -2.41 -9.77 5.84
C SER A 53 -2.43 -8.41 6.56
N GLY A 54 -3.30 -7.46 6.15
CA GLY A 54 -3.47 -6.15 6.79
C GLY A 54 -2.92 -4.95 6.01
N LYS A 55 -2.40 -5.14 4.80
CA LYS A 55 -1.79 -4.09 3.95
C LYS A 55 -2.70 -2.88 3.73
N THR A 56 -3.92 -3.12 3.23
CA THR A 56 -4.95 -2.09 3.02
C THR A 56 -5.29 -1.35 4.33
N THR A 57 -5.30 -2.07 5.46
CA THR A 57 -5.55 -1.47 6.77
C THR A 57 -4.44 -0.50 7.16
N ILE A 58 -3.17 -0.84 6.92
CA ILE A 58 -2.03 0.09 7.13
C ILE A 58 -2.24 1.36 6.31
N GLY A 59 -2.48 1.25 5.01
CA GLY A 59 -2.69 2.40 4.13
C GLY A 59 -3.84 3.30 4.59
N LYS A 60 -4.99 2.70 4.94
CA LYS A 60 -6.14 3.45 5.46
C LYS A 60 -5.88 4.09 6.83
N THR A 61 -5.10 3.43 7.70
CA THR A 61 -4.74 3.99 9.01
C THR A 61 -3.76 5.16 8.87
N ILE A 62 -2.77 5.07 7.98
CA ILE A 62 -1.85 6.17 7.68
C ILE A 62 -2.61 7.42 7.24
N LEU A 63 -3.61 7.27 6.37
CA LEU A 63 -4.45 8.37 5.88
C LEU A 63 -5.55 8.80 6.88
N ARG A 64 -5.56 8.19 8.08
CA ARG A 64 -6.62 8.40 9.09
C ARG A 64 -8.04 8.23 8.52
N LEU A 65 -8.20 7.26 7.62
CA LEU A 65 -9.52 6.76 7.20
C LEU A 65 -10.02 5.68 8.18
N VAL A 66 -9.08 5.03 8.86
CA VAL A 66 -9.31 4.12 9.97
C VAL A 66 -8.53 4.65 11.18
N GLN A 67 -9.12 4.58 12.38
CA GLN A 67 -8.45 4.98 13.60
C GLN A 67 -7.42 3.92 14.02
N LYS A 68 -6.24 4.37 14.44
CA LYS A 68 -5.26 3.49 15.08
C LYS A 68 -5.74 3.08 16.47
N THR A 69 -5.32 1.92 16.92
CA THR A 69 -5.48 1.48 18.33
C THR A 69 -4.32 2.00 19.17
N GLU A 70 -3.08 1.85 18.69
CA GLU A 70 -1.85 2.29 19.35
C GLU A 70 -0.79 2.67 18.31
N GLY A 71 0.34 3.21 18.78
CA GLY A 71 1.49 3.58 17.94
C GLY A 71 1.41 5.01 17.42
N GLU A 72 2.33 5.36 16.52
CA GLU A 72 2.45 6.70 15.93
C GLU A 72 2.47 6.63 14.41
N VAL A 73 1.85 7.63 13.77
CA VAL A 73 1.94 7.89 12.33
C VAL A 73 2.25 9.36 12.12
N LYS A 74 3.50 9.66 11.75
CA LYS A 74 3.92 11.03 11.48
C LYS A 74 4.12 11.26 9.98
N PHE A 75 3.51 12.31 9.48
CA PHE A 75 3.73 12.82 8.13
C PHE A 75 4.40 14.19 8.24
N LYS A 76 5.61 14.35 7.68
CA LYS A 76 6.43 15.58 7.80
C LYS A 76 6.60 15.98 9.27
N GLY A 77 6.88 15.01 10.15
CA GLY A 77 7.09 15.22 11.58
C GLY A 77 5.81 15.40 12.42
N GLN A 78 4.62 15.57 11.80
CA GLN A 78 3.37 15.79 12.53
C GLN A 78 2.57 14.49 12.66
N ASP A 79 2.09 14.15 13.87
CA ASP A 79 1.22 12.98 14.09
C ASP A 79 -0.16 13.21 13.46
N VAL A 80 -0.44 12.47 12.39
CA VAL A 80 -1.68 12.56 11.61
C VAL A 80 -2.92 12.30 12.48
N HIS A 81 -2.81 11.46 13.51
CA HIS A 81 -3.93 11.11 14.37
C HIS A 81 -4.23 12.13 15.46
N SER A 82 -3.32 13.05 15.75
CA SER A 82 -3.52 14.15 16.70
C SER A 82 -4.12 15.41 16.09
N LEU A 83 -4.11 15.51 14.74
CA LEU A 83 -4.60 16.69 14.02
C LEU A 83 -6.10 16.95 14.28
N SER A 84 -6.48 18.23 14.37
CA SER A 84 -7.87 18.65 14.32
C SER A 84 -8.51 18.31 12.96
N LYS A 85 -9.84 18.43 12.84
CA LYS A 85 -10.54 18.19 11.57
C LYS A 85 -10.10 19.14 10.46
N GLU A 86 -9.82 20.40 10.81
CA GLU A 86 -9.39 21.41 9.84
C GLU A 86 -7.95 21.17 9.36
N GLU A 87 -7.03 20.89 10.28
CA GLU A 87 -5.65 20.53 9.95
C GLU A 87 -5.61 19.26 9.10
N LEU A 88 -6.36 18.23 9.47
CA LEU A 88 -6.46 16.99 8.69
C LEU A 88 -6.98 17.25 7.27
N ARG A 89 -7.94 18.16 7.08
CA ARG A 89 -8.43 18.54 5.75
C ARG A 89 -7.30 19.12 4.89
N LYS A 90 -6.45 19.99 5.48
CA LYS A 90 -5.26 20.54 4.80
C LYS A 90 -4.23 19.45 4.50
N HIS A 91 -3.98 18.54 5.46
CA HIS A 91 -3.05 17.43 5.26
C HIS A 91 -3.50 16.44 4.18
N ARG A 92 -4.80 16.21 4.04
CA ARG A 92 -5.34 15.30 3.02
C ARG A 92 -5.05 15.70 1.58
N SER A 93 -4.81 17.01 1.29
CA SER A 93 -4.34 17.41 -0.04
C SER A 93 -2.96 16.83 -0.37
N ASN A 94 -2.11 16.69 0.65
CA ASN A 94 -0.74 16.18 0.49
C ASN A 94 -0.64 14.65 0.53
N MET A 95 -1.67 13.97 1.05
CA MET A 95 -1.70 12.51 1.19
C MET A 95 -2.95 11.95 0.52
N GLN A 96 -2.78 11.24 -0.59
CA GLN A 96 -3.89 10.74 -1.38
C GLN A 96 -3.93 9.21 -1.40
N LEU A 97 -5.09 8.65 -1.79
CA LEU A 97 -5.32 7.22 -1.94
C LEU A 97 -5.77 6.91 -3.37
N VAL A 98 -5.09 5.97 -4.00
CA VAL A 98 -5.54 5.29 -5.21
C VAL A 98 -6.10 3.94 -4.79
N PHE A 99 -7.40 3.73 -5.01
CA PHE A 99 -8.13 2.52 -4.61
C PHE A 99 -7.90 1.36 -5.58
N GLN A 100 -8.11 0.15 -5.08
CA GLN A 100 -8.00 -1.10 -5.84
C GLN A 100 -9.00 -1.20 -6.99
N ASP A 101 -10.25 -0.80 -6.75
CA ASP A 101 -11.33 -0.86 -7.75
C ASP A 101 -11.61 0.52 -8.37
N PRO A 102 -11.24 0.73 -9.64
CA PRO A 102 -11.50 1.99 -10.32
C PRO A 102 -13.00 2.23 -10.59
N PHE A 103 -13.84 1.18 -10.63
CA PHE A 103 -15.27 1.33 -10.88
C PHE A 103 -15.99 1.97 -9.69
N SER A 104 -15.70 1.49 -8.48
CA SER A 104 -16.30 2.05 -7.27
C SER A 104 -15.71 3.41 -6.85
N SER A 105 -14.58 3.79 -7.44
CA SER A 105 -13.87 5.03 -7.09
C SER A 105 -14.43 6.28 -7.76
N LEU A 106 -15.23 6.14 -8.82
CA LEU A 106 -15.80 7.25 -9.59
C LEU A 106 -17.33 7.23 -9.51
N ASN A 107 -17.94 8.39 -9.33
CA ASN A 107 -19.39 8.52 -9.42
C ASN A 107 -19.82 8.33 -10.90
N PRO A 108 -20.60 7.28 -11.24
CA PRO A 108 -20.97 6.99 -12.63
C PRO A 108 -21.89 8.06 -13.27
N ARG A 109 -22.48 8.94 -12.47
CA ARG A 109 -23.38 10.02 -12.91
C ARG A 109 -22.69 11.36 -13.10
N MET A 110 -21.40 11.48 -12.76
CA MET A 110 -20.60 12.69 -12.93
C MET A 110 -19.69 12.55 -14.14
N ARG A 111 -19.52 13.64 -14.89
CA ARG A 111 -18.48 13.71 -15.93
C ARG A 111 -17.09 13.74 -15.29
N ILE A 112 -16.08 13.29 -16.02
CA ILE A 112 -14.70 13.25 -15.52
C ILE A 112 -14.23 14.63 -15.09
N GLY A 113 -14.54 15.68 -15.87
CA GLY A 113 -14.18 17.07 -15.53
C GLY A 113 -14.76 17.54 -14.19
N GLU A 114 -15.99 17.16 -13.88
CA GLU A 114 -16.63 17.48 -12.60
C GLU A 114 -15.97 16.70 -11.45
N ALA A 115 -15.77 15.38 -11.64
CA ALA A 115 -15.19 14.52 -10.61
C ALA A 115 -13.74 14.89 -10.24
N LEU A 116 -12.96 15.43 -11.20
CA LEU A 116 -11.59 15.88 -10.98
C LEU A 116 -11.53 17.35 -10.54
N GLY A 117 -12.45 18.19 -11.02
CA GLY A 117 -12.48 19.60 -10.70
C GLY A 117 -13.02 19.92 -9.30
N GLU A 118 -13.98 19.14 -8.81
CA GLU A 118 -14.57 19.32 -7.47
C GLU A 118 -13.52 19.42 -6.34
N PRO A 119 -12.54 18.49 -6.22
CA PRO A 119 -11.49 18.59 -5.21
C PRO A 119 -10.62 19.85 -5.37
N MET A 120 -10.30 20.26 -6.60
CA MET A 120 -9.50 21.47 -6.86
C MET A 120 -10.23 22.72 -6.35
N LEU A 121 -11.54 22.85 -6.65
CA LEU A 121 -12.37 23.95 -6.18
C LEU A 121 -12.51 23.94 -4.67
N ALA A 122 -12.76 22.77 -4.06
CA ALA A 122 -12.96 22.61 -2.62
C ALA A 122 -11.71 22.96 -1.80
N HIS A 123 -10.51 22.77 -2.37
CA HIS A 123 -9.22 23.12 -1.75
C HIS A 123 -8.66 24.47 -2.20
N GLY A 124 -9.38 25.22 -3.04
CA GLY A 124 -8.94 26.54 -3.52
C GLY A 124 -7.75 26.51 -4.50
N LEU A 125 -7.49 25.34 -5.12
CA LEU A 125 -6.42 25.17 -6.10
C LEU A 125 -6.82 25.63 -7.50
N ALA A 126 -8.12 25.80 -7.74
CA ALA A 126 -8.68 26.33 -8.98
C ALA A 126 -9.87 27.25 -8.70
N THR A 127 -10.21 28.09 -9.68
CA THR A 127 -11.45 28.86 -9.75
C THR A 127 -12.39 28.28 -10.80
N LYS A 128 -13.64 28.72 -10.85
CA LYS A 128 -14.60 28.26 -11.86
C LYS A 128 -14.13 28.54 -13.30
N GLU A 129 -13.33 29.60 -13.47
CA GLU A 129 -12.83 30.06 -14.76
C GLU A 129 -11.69 29.17 -15.29
N ASN A 130 -10.81 28.66 -14.39
CA ASN A 130 -9.61 27.94 -14.79
C ASN A 130 -9.59 26.44 -14.44
N VAL A 131 -10.61 25.93 -13.73
CA VAL A 131 -10.66 24.52 -13.30
C VAL A 131 -10.61 23.56 -14.49
N ARG A 132 -11.28 23.90 -15.61
CA ARG A 132 -11.30 23.06 -16.82
C ARG A 132 -9.89 22.87 -17.39
N GLU A 133 -9.14 23.94 -17.53
CA GLU A 133 -7.76 23.93 -18.03
C GLU A 133 -6.85 23.07 -17.14
N LYS A 134 -6.91 23.32 -15.83
CA LYS A 134 -6.13 22.53 -14.85
C LYS A 134 -6.45 21.04 -14.83
N VAL A 135 -7.72 20.68 -15.00
CA VAL A 135 -8.13 19.28 -15.13
C VAL A 135 -7.55 18.65 -16.40
N ILE A 136 -7.56 19.39 -17.52
CA ILE A 136 -6.97 18.92 -18.79
C ILE A 136 -5.48 18.65 -18.60
N GLU A 137 -4.71 19.55 -17.97
CA GLU A 137 -3.29 19.36 -17.68
C GLU A 137 -3.03 18.06 -16.90
N VAL A 138 -3.87 17.75 -15.90
CA VAL A 138 -3.71 16.52 -15.11
C VAL A 138 -4.13 15.29 -15.91
N LEU A 139 -5.15 15.38 -16.76
CA LEU A 139 -5.52 14.28 -17.66
C LEU A 139 -4.37 13.95 -18.62
N GLU A 140 -3.77 14.96 -19.24
CA GLU A 140 -2.60 14.80 -20.14
C GLU A 140 -1.39 14.24 -19.41
N LEU A 141 -1.12 14.70 -18.17
CA LEU A 141 -0.08 14.16 -17.31
C LEU A 141 -0.26 12.65 -17.05
N CYS A 142 -1.51 12.18 -17.01
CA CYS A 142 -1.85 10.76 -16.85
C CYS A 142 -2.01 10.00 -18.18
N GLY A 143 -1.65 10.63 -19.32
CA GLY A 143 -1.72 10.03 -20.67
C GLY A 143 -3.15 9.89 -21.20
N LEU A 144 -4.04 10.81 -20.83
CA LEU A 144 -5.42 10.91 -21.31
C LEU A 144 -5.59 12.13 -22.19
N ALA A 145 -6.47 12.04 -23.20
CA ALA A 145 -6.70 13.15 -24.13
C ALA A 145 -7.63 14.23 -23.53
N PRO A 146 -7.48 15.51 -23.89
CA PRO A 146 -8.30 16.62 -23.40
C PRO A 146 -9.82 16.41 -23.50
N TYR A 147 -10.29 15.81 -24.58
CA TYR A 147 -11.72 15.56 -24.80
C TYR A 147 -12.35 14.55 -23.83
N HIS A 148 -11.53 13.80 -23.09
CA HIS A 148 -12.01 12.88 -22.05
C HIS A 148 -12.70 13.61 -20.87
N ILE A 149 -12.46 14.90 -20.72
CA ILE A 149 -13.04 15.71 -19.63
C ILE A 149 -14.58 15.73 -19.65
N ASP A 150 -15.18 15.64 -20.84
CA ASP A 150 -16.64 15.75 -21.02
C ASP A 150 -17.36 14.39 -20.99
N ARG A 151 -16.61 13.27 -20.86
CA ARG A 151 -17.13 11.90 -20.84
C ARG A 151 -17.50 11.44 -19.45
N TYR A 152 -18.30 10.35 -19.40
CA TYR A 152 -18.68 9.65 -18.18
C TYR A 152 -17.78 8.43 -17.94
N PRO A 153 -17.63 7.98 -16.67
CA PRO A 153 -16.77 6.83 -16.34
C PRO A 153 -17.06 5.54 -17.12
N HIS A 154 -18.33 5.27 -17.45
CA HIS A 154 -18.72 4.05 -18.17
C HIS A 154 -18.26 4.02 -19.65
N GLU A 155 -17.84 5.15 -20.22
CA GLU A 155 -17.34 5.25 -21.59
C GLU A 155 -15.85 4.91 -21.74
N PHE A 156 -15.18 4.48 -20.67
CA PHE A 156 -13.76 4.20 -20.64
C PHE A 156 -13.44 2.72 -20.42
N SER A 157 -12.31 2.27 -20.99
CA SER A 157 -11.73 0.96 -20.69
C SER A 157 -11.23 0.89 -19.23
N GLY A 158 -10.96 -0.32 -18.73
CA GLY A 158 -10.43 -0.52 -17.36
C GLY A 158 -9.13 0.26 -17.10
N GLY A 159 -8.18 0.19 -18.04
CA GLY A 159 -6.91 0.93 -17.93
C GLY A 159 -7.08 2.45 -18.00
N GLN A 160 -8.00 2.95 -18.85
CA GLN A 160 -8.31 4.38 -18.87
C GLN A 160 -8.97 4.85 -17.58
N ARG A 161 -9.90 4.07 -17.00
CA ARG A 161 -10.48 4.36 -15.67
C ARG A 161 -9.43 4.41 -14.59
N GLN A 162 -8.47 3.48 -14.59
CA GLN A 162 -7.37 3.51 -13.64
C GLN A 162 -6.53 4.78 -13.77
N ARG A 163 -6.23 5.23 -15.00
CA ARG A 163 -5.56 6.51 -15.25
C ARG A 163 -6.37 7.71 -14.71
N ILE A 164 -7.70 7.68 -14.82
CA ILE A 164 -8.59 8.72 -14.28
C ILE A 164 -8.55 8.71 -12.75
N VAL A 165 -8.55 7.54 -12.11
CA VAL A 165 -8.44 7.44 -10.63
C VAL A 165 -7.08 7.95 -10.14
N ILE A 166 -6.00 7.67 -10.89
CA ILE A 166 -4.67 8.25 -10.62
C ILE A 166 -4.72 9.77 -10.81
N ALA A 167 -5.31 10.26 -11.92
CA ALA A 167 -5.48 11.70 -12.16
C ALA A 167 -6.26 12.36 -11.01
N ARG A 168 -7.30 11.73 -10.49
CA ARG A 168 -8.06 12.22 -9.34
C ARG A 168 -7.22 12.37 -8.07
N ALA A 169 -6.28 11.48 -7.83
CA ALA A 169 -5.33 11.64 -6.73
C ALA A 169 -4.34 12.80 -7.01
N MET A 170 -3.96 13.00 -8.28
CA MET A 170 -2.97 13.99 -8.70
C MET A 170 -3.49 15.43 -8.72
N VAL A 171 -4.81 15.67 -8.85
CA VAL A 171 -5.39 17.04 -8.93
C VAL A 171 -5.09 17.92 -7.72
N LEU A 172 -4.76 17.34 -6.58
CA LEU A 172 -4.39 18.06 -5.36
C LEU A 172 -2.87 18.27 -5.20
N ASN A 173 -2.06 17.89 -6.19
CA ASN A 173 -0.59 17.93 -6.14
C ASN A 173 -0.02 17.29 -4.86
N PRO A 174 -0.32 16.02 -4.56
CA PRO A 174 0.11 15.37 -3.34
C PRO A 174 1.64 15.19 -3.32
N GLU A 175 2.20 15.01 -2.11
CA GLU A 175 3.58 14.58 -1.92
C GLU A 175 3.69 13.07 -1.65
N PHE A 176 2.59 12.46 -1.21
CA PHE A 176 2.50 11.06 -0.83
C PHE A 176 1.21 10.41 -1.32
N ILE A 177 1.32 9.23 -1.92
CA ILE A 177 0.17 8.45 -2.36
C ILE A 177 0.25 7.03 -1.78
N VAL A 178 -0.83 6.58 -1.17
CA VAL A 178 -1.07 5.17 -0.91
C VAL A 178 -1.73 4.58 -2.16
N ALA A 179 -1.04 3.68 -2.84
CA ALA A 179 -1.58 2.96 -3.99
C ALA A 179 -1.97 1.54 -3.53
N ASP A 180 -3.26 1.31 -3.28
CA ASP A 180 -3.77 0.06 -2.74
C ASP A 180 -4.19 -0.88 -3.87
N GLU A 181 -3.32 -1.83 -4.22
CA GLU A 181 -3.47 -2.81 -5.31
C GLU A 181 -3.91 -2.18 -6.66
N PRO A 182 -3.24 -1.11 -7.13
CA PRO A 182 -3.75 -0.27 -8.22
C PRO A 182 -3.77 -0.95 -9.59
N VAL A 183 -3.24 -2.16 -9.71
CA VAL A 183 -3.17 -2.92 -10.98
C VAL A 183 -3.82 -4.30 -10.91
N ALA A 184 -4.34 -4.72 -9.75
CA ALA A 184 -4.81 -6.10 -9.52
C ALA A 184 -5.97 -6.54 -10.44
N ALA A 185 -6.79 -5.61 -10.91
CA ALA A 185 -7.96 -5.89 -11.77
C ALA A 185 -7.70 -5.65 -13.27
N LEU A 186 -6.43 -5.52 -13.69
CA LEU A 186 -6.06 -5.16 -15.05
C LEU A 186 -5.28 -6.29 -15.74
N ASP A 187 -5.37 -6.33 -17.08
CA ASP A 187 -4.56 -7.23 -17.90
C ASP A 187 -3.07 -6.88 -17.81
N VAL A 188 -2.19 -7.86 -17.95
CA VAL A 188 -0.72 -7.73 -17.78
C VAL A 188 -0.13 -6.57 -18.61
N SER A 189 -0.57 -6.39 -19.86
CA SER A 189 -0.08 -5.30 -20.72
C SER A 189 -0.50 -3.91 -20.19
N ILE A 190 -1.70 -3.82 -19.64
CA ILE A 190 -2.22 -2.58 -19.04
C ILE A 190 -1.56 -2.33 -17.67
N GLN A 191 -1.31 -3.38 -16.90
CA GLN A 191 -0.54 -3.28 -15.64
C GLN A 191 0.81 -2.61 -15.87
N ALA A 192 1.58 -3.07 -16.86
CA ALA A 192 2.88 -2.49 -17.22
C ALA A 192 2.78 -0.98 -17.55
N GLN A 193 1.74 -0.59 -18.29
CA GLN A 193 1.52 0.83 -18.60
C GLN A 193 1.20 1.68 -17.37
N ILE A 194 0.43 1.13 -16.41
CA ILE A 194 0.10 1.85 -15.17
C ILE A 194 1.32 1.93 -14.25
N ILE A 195 2.16 0.88 -14.16
CA ILE A 195 3.41 0.89 -13.42
C ILE A 195 4.35 1.96 -13.98
N ASN A 196 4.50 2.03 -15.31
CA ASN A 196 5.30 3.06 -15.97
C ASN A 196 4.76 4.47 -15.66
N LEU A 197 3.43 4.66 -15.66
CA LEU A 197 2.82 5.93 -15.26
C LEU A 197 3.19 6.31 -13.81
N PHE A 198 3.13 5.38 -12.84
CA PHE A 198 3.55 5.66 -11.46
C PHE A 198 5.04 6.05 -11.40
N SER A 199 5.91 5.36 -12.13
CA SER A 199 7.34 5.69 -12.22
C SER A 199 7.57 7.08 -12.83
N GLU A 200 6.89 7.41 -13.93
CA GLU A 200 6.98 8.73 -14.54
C GLU A 200 6.51 9.86 -13.60
N LEU A 201 5.38 9.64 -12.92
CA LEU A 201 4.86 10.61 -11.95
C LEU A 201 5.80 10.79 -10.77
N GLN A 202 6.45 9.71 -10.28
CA GLN A 202 7.47 9.78 -9.23
C GLN A 202 8.63 10.69 -9.65
N VAL A 203 9.19 10.46 -10.84
CA VAL A 203 10.32 11.25 -11.34
C VAL A 203 9.91 12.70 -11.64
N LYS A 204 8.79 12.92 -12.36
CA LYS A 204 8.35 14.24 -12.80
C LYS A 204 7.87 15.15 -11.65
N LYS A 205 7.27 14.56 -10.60
CA LYS A 205 6.63 15.30 -9.50
C LYS A 205 7.31 15.10 -8.14
N GLY A 206 8.32 14.24 -8.04
CA GLY A 206 9.00 13.93 -6.77
C GLY A 206 8.10 13.20 -5.78
N LEU A 207 7.15 12.39 -6.28
CA LEU A 207 6.17 11.69 -5.45
C LEU A 207 6.81 10.58 -4.63
N SER A 208 6.24 10.35 -3.45
CA SER A 208 6.57 9.19 -2.61
C SER A 208 5.35 8.28 -2.55
N TYR A 209 5.57 6.96 -2.53
CA TYR A 209 4.49 6.00 -2.53
C TYR A 209 4.60 5.00 -1.38
N LEU A 210 3.44 4.63 -0.81
CA LEU A 210 3.23 3.31 -0.22
C LEU A 210 2.48 2.48 -1.27
N PHE A 211 3.20 1.60 -1.95
CA PHE A 211 2.67 0.77 -3.02
C PHE A 211 2.30 -0.62 -2.47
N ILE A 212 1.02 -0.88 -2.33
CA ILE A 212 0.50 -2.15 -1.81
C ILE A 212 0.22 -3.09 -2.97
N SER A 213 0.77 -4.29 -2.92
CA SER A 213 0.54 -5.33 -3.91
C SER A 213 0.59 -6.73 -3.27
N HIS A 214 -0.05 -7.69 -3.91
CA HIS A 214 0.18 -9.11 -3.64
C HIS A 214 1.12 -9.75 -4.67
N ASP A 215 1.51 -9.01 -5.72
CA ASP A 215 2.40 -9.46 -6.79
C ASP A 215 3.80 -8.85 -6.61
N LEU A 216 4.80 -9.70 -6.38
CA LEU A 216 6.19 -9.31 -6.22
C LEU A 216 6.83 -8.82 -7.52
N SER A 217 6.38 -9.31 -8.69
CA SER A 217 6.91 -8.86 -9.97
C SER A 217 6.61 -7.39 -10.23
N VAL A 218 5.45 -6.92 -9.78
CA VAL A 218 5.04 -5.51 -9.89
C VAL A 218 5.92 -4.61 -9.02
N VAL A 219 6.17 -5.01 -7.77
CA VAL A 219 6.98 -4.20 -6.83
C VAL A 219 8.45 -4.20 -7.18
N GLU A 220 8.96 -5.24 -7.83
CA GLU A 220 10.34 -5.33 -8.31
C GLU A 220 10.68 -4.19 -9.27
N HIS A 221 9.74 -3.80 -10.14
CA HIS A 221 9.97 -2.77 -11.15
C HIS A 221 9.86 -1.34 -10.61
N LEU A 222 9.04 -1.10 -9.59
CA LEU A 222 8.71 0.25 -9.13
C LEU A 222 9.35 0.62 -7.80
N CYS A 223 9.47 -0.34 -6.86
CA CYS A 223 9.82 -0.06 -5.49
C CYS A 223 11.33 0.00 -5.25
N THR A 224 11.76 0.88 -4.36
CA THR A 224 13.17 0.98 -3.93
C THR A 224 13.44 0.18 -2.66
N LYS A 225 12.42 0.03 -1.82
CA LYS A 225 12.42 -0.75 -0.57
C LYS A 225 11.12 -1.54 -0.47
N ILE A 226 11.19 -2.75 0.08
CA ILE A 226 10.04 -3.64 0.16
C ILE A 226 9.89 -4.18 1.58
N GLY A 227 8.66 -4.13 2.10
CA GLY A 227 8.25 -4.76 3.34
C GLY A 227 7.33 -5.95 3.06
N ILE A 228 7.63 -7.08 3.67
CA ILE A 228 6.83 -8.31 3.57
C ILE A 228 5.95 -8.42 4.81
N MET A 229 4.64 -8.49 4.58
CA MET A 229 3.65 -8.52 5.64
C MET A 229 2.96 -9.87 5.74
N TYR A 230 2.92 -10.43 6.94
CA TYR A 230 2.21 -11.66 7.26
C TYR A 230 1.35 -11.48 8.53
N LEU A 231 0.09 -11.82 8.44
CA LEU A 231 -0.88 -11.85 9.55
C LEU A 231 -0.77 -10.65 10.51
N GLY A 232 -0.80 -9.42 9.96
CA GLY A 232 -0.79 -8.17 10.72
C GLY A 232 0.59 -7.66 11.17
N THR A 233 1.69 -8.36 10.85
CA THR A 233 3.06 -7.94 11.19
C THR A 233 3.94 -7.89 9.94
N ILE A 234 4.96 -7.03 9.97
CA ILE A 234 6.04 -7.08 8.97
C ILE A 234 7.06 -8.12 9.45
N VAL A 235 7.39 -9.05 8.56
CA VAL A 235 8.34 -10.13 8.83
C VAL A 235 9.72 -9.86 8.24
N GLU A 236 9.80 -9.05 7.17
CA GLU A 236 11.05 -8.67 6.53
C GLU A 236 10.92 -7.29 5.85
N ILE A 237 11.94 -6.45 5.94
CA ILE A 237 12.10 -5.21 5.16
C ILE A 237 13.53 -5.18 4.62
N ALA A 238 13.68 -4.97 3.32
CA ALA A 238 15.00 -4.77 2.72
C ALA A 238 14.93 -3.81 1.51
N PRO A 239 16.07 -3.27 1.06
CA PRO A 239 16.21 -2.72 -0.28
C PRO A 239 15.74 -3.75 -1.31
N ARG A 240 15.14 -3.30 -2.41
CA ARG A 240 14.57 -4.19 -3.44
C ARG A 240 15.57 -5.25 -3.88
N ASP A 241 16.76 -4.85 -4.31
CA ASP A 241 17.75 -5.76 -4.90
C ASP A 241 18.21 -6.80 -3.88
N GLU A 242 18.41 -6.39 -2.62
CA GLU A 242 18.76 -7.30 -1.53
C GLU A 242 17.63 -8.30 -1.24
N LEU A 243 16.38 -7.87 -1.19
CA LEU A 243 15.24 -8.77 -0.95
C LEU A 243 15.11 -9.86 -2.01
N PHE A 244 15.37 -9.52 -3.28
CA PHE A 244 15.25 -10.47 -4.40
C PHE A 244 16.45 -11.41 -4.52
N THR A 245 17.67 -10.95 -4.16
CA THR A 245 18.89 -11.76 -4.24
C THR A 245 19.16 -12.58 -2.99
N ASN A 246 18.85 -12.04 -1.82
CA ASN A 246 19.14 -12.62 -0.52
C ASN A 246 17.95 -12.55 0.46
N PRO A 247 16.78 -13.15 0.13
CA PRO A 247 15.64 -13.18 1.06
C PRO A 247 15.99 -14.01 2.29
N LEU A 248 15.68 -13.52 3.47
CA LEU A 248 16.06 -14.16 4.73
C LEU A 248 14.89 -14.92 5.35
N HIS A 249 13.70 -14.30 5.43
CA HIS A 249 12.56 -14.93 6.06
C HIS A 249 11.99 -16.07 5.21
N PRO A 250 11.68 -17.26 5.78
CA PRO A 250 11.14 -18.40 5.02
C PRO A 250 9.85 -18.08 4.23
N TYR A 251 9.00 -17.20 4.74
CA TYR A 251 7.81 -16.74 4.02
C TYR A 251 8.17 -15.92 2.78
N THR A 252 9.16 -15.03 2.85
CA THR A 252 9.65 -14.26 1.70
C THR A 252 10.22 -15.18 0.63
N LYS A 253 11.00 -16.21 1.04
CA LYS A 253 11.53 -17.23 0.12
C LYS A 253 10.41 -17.96 -0.61
N ALA A 254 9.35 -18.33 0.11
CA ALA A 254 8.20 -18.99 -0.49
C ALA A 254 7.46 -18.08 -1.48
N LEU A 255 7.21 -16.80 -1.13
CA LEU A 255 6.60 -15.85 -2.03
C LEU A 255 7.42 -15.63 -3.31
N LEU A 256 8.73 -15.43 -3.17
CA LEU A 256 9.64 -15.26 -4.31
C LEU A 256 9.73 -16.52 -5.18
N SER A 257 9.67 -17.72 -4.59
CA SER A 257 9.66 -18.97 -5.34
C SER A 257 8.43 -19.14 -6.23
N ALA A 258 7.34 -18.45 -5.91
CA ALA A 258 6.08 -18.50 -6.67
C ALA A 258 6.02 -17.49 -7.85
N VAL A 259 6.98 -16.53 -7.92
CA VAL A 259 7.06 -15.56 -9.02
C VAL A 259 7.42 -16.26 -10.31
N PRO A 260 6.60 -16.16 -11.38
CA PRO A 260 6.92 -16.75 -12.67
C PRO A 260 8.18 -16.14 -13.29
N ILE A 261 9.09 -16.98 -13.77
CA ILE A 261 10.25 -16.53 -14.56
C ILE A 261 9.89 -16.68 -16.03
N PRO A 262 10.05 -15.64 -16.88
CA PRO A 262 9.71 -15.71 -18.29
C PRO A 262 10.67 -16.55 -19.13
N ASP A 263 11.57 -17.31 -18.51
CA ASP A 263 12.50 -18.23 -19.15
C ASP A 263 12.04 -19.68 -18.94
N PRO A 264 11.58 -20.40 -19.98
CA PRO A 264 11.12 -21.78 -19.86
C PRO A 264 12.24 -22.80 -19.57
N THR A 265 13.51 -22.39 -19.69
CA THR A 265 14.68 -23.27 -19.43
C THR A 265 15.04 -23.30 -17.95
N VAL A 266 14.62 -22.31 -17.17
CA VAL A 266 14.90 -22.22 -15.72
C VAL A 266 13.86 -23.02 -14.93
N LYS A 267 14.28 -24.15 -14.40
CA LYS A 267 13.48 -24.93 -13.43
C LYS A 267 13.67 -24.34 -12.03
N ARG A 268 12.62 -23.68 -11.51
CA ARG A 268 12.62 -23.22 -10.13
C ARG A 268 11.78 -24.18 -9.28
N GLU A 269 12.36 -24.67 -8.19
CA GLU A 269 11.57 -25.43 -7.20
C GLU A 269 10.69 -24.48 -6.43
N ARG A 270 9.37 -24.63 -6.61
CA ARG A 270 8.39 -23.83 -5.89
C ARG A 270 8.28 -24.34 -4.45
N ILE A 271 8.44 -23.45 -3.47
CA ILE A 271 8.22 -23.76 -2.06
C ILE A 271 6.70 -23.70 -1.81
N ILE A 272 6.08 -24.84 -1.59
CA ILE A 272 4.66 -24.94 -1.29
C ILE A 272 4.48 -24.77 0.21
N LEU A 273 3.73 -23.75 0.61
CA LEU A 273 3.38 -23.53 2.01
C LEU A 273 2.17 -24.41 2.36
N GLU A 274 2.34 -25.29 3.33
CA GLU A 274 1.28 -26.16 3.83
C GLU A 274 0.38 -25.44 4.86
N GLY A 275 -0.88 -25.83 4.92
CA GLY A 275 -1.86 -25.32 5.87
C GLY A 275 -2.48 -23.98 5.50
N ASP A 276 -3.59 -23.66 6.18
CA ASP A 276 -4.34 -22.43 6.00
C ASP A 276 -3.70 -21.23 6.72
N ILE A 277 -4.03 -20.02 6.26
CA ILE A 277 -3.65 -18.79 6.94
C ILE A 277 -4.42 -18.73 8.27
N PRO A 278 -3.74 -18.61 9.42
CA PRO A 278 -4.41 -18.49 10.69
C PRO A 278 -5.30 -17.25 10.78
N SER A 279 -6.32 -17.30 11.64
CA SER A 279 -7.21 -16.17 11.84
C SER A 279 -6.51 -14.99 12.56
N PRO A 280 -6.61 -13.76 12.04
CA PRO A 280 -6.08 -12.57 12.73
C PRO A 280 -6.82 -12.24 14.03
N ALA A 281 -7.96 -12.86 14.30
CA ALA A 281 -8.65 -12.76 15.59
C ALA A 281 -7.95 -13.56 16.69
N ASN A 282 -7.34 -14.69 16.31
CA ASN A 282 -6.59 -15.57 17.23
C ASN A 282 -5.23 -15.91 16.57
N PRO A 283 -4.30 -14.96 16.47
CA PRO A 283 -3.00 -15.22 15.86
C PRO A 283 -2.21 -16.24 16.68
N PRO A 284 -1.42 -17.12 16.03
CA PRO A 284 -0.55 -18.06 16.71
C PRO A 284 0.38 -17.38 17.72
N SER A 285 0.71 -18.07 18.81
CA SER A 285 1.72 -17.64 19.79
C SER A 285 3.11 -17.62 19.15
N GLY A 286 4.02 -16.83 19.68
CA GLY A 286 5.39 -16.74 19.13
C GLY A 286 5.44 -16.16 17.72
N CYS A 287 6.24 -16.77 16.87
CA CYS A 287 6.30 -16.39 15.44
C CYS A 287 4.98 -16.71 14.74
N ARG A 288 4.32 -15.74 14.17
CA ARG A 288 3.01 -15.91 13.51
C ARG A 288 3.04 -16.85 12.32
N PHE A 289 4.21 -17.02 11.70
CA PHE A 289 4.40 -17.90 10.56
C PHE A 289 4.74 -19.36 10.95
N HIS A 290 4.99 -19.67 12.23
CA HIS A 290 5.47 -20.98 12.65
C HIS A 290 4.58 -22.16 12.25
N THR A 291 3.27 -21.95 12.11
CA THR A 291 2.30 -22.99 11.69
C THR A 291 2.44 -23.43 10.24
N ARG A 292 3.07 -22.60 9.40
CA ARG A 292 3.31 -22.84 7.96
C ARG A 292 4.80 -22.86 7.61
N CYS A 293 5.67 -22.67 8.60
CA CYS A 293 7.12 -22.60 8.38
C CYS A 293 7.73 -24.00 8.36
N PRO A 294 8.40 -24.41 7.28
CA PRO A 294 9.05 -25.74 7.22
C PRO A 294 10.25 -25.86 8.16
N PHE A 295 10.77 -24.73 8.67
CA PHE A 295 11.91 -24.67 9.60
C PHE A 295 11.49 -24.36 11.04
N ALA A 296 10.19 -24.47 11.37
CA ALA A 296 9.70 -24.12 12.70
C ALA A 296 10.30 -25.01 13.79
N THR A 297 10.79 -24.36 14.84
CA THR A 297 11.33 -25.01 16.06
C THR A 297 10.49 -24.62 17.28
N ASP A 298 10.79 -25.18 18.44
CA ASP A 298 10.02 -24.92 19.66
C ASP A 298 10.09 -23.47 20.14
N ILE A 299 11.20 -22.76 19.87
CA ILE A 299 11.30 -21.34 20.17
C ILE A 299 10.32 -20.52 19.31
N CYS A 300 10.12 -20.91 18.05
CA CYS A 300 9.18 -20.24 17.14
C CYS A 300 7.72 -20.31 17.63
N LYS A 301 7.37 -21.37 18.37
CA LYS A 301 6.03 -21.56 18.93
C LYS A 301 5.79 -20.72 20.19
N LYS A 302 6.88 -20.39 20.94
CA LYS A 302 6.80 -19.80 22.28
C LYS A 302 7.14 -18.33 22.32
N THR A 303 8.09 -17.89 21.50
CA THR A 303 8.67 -16.54 21.55
C THR A 303 8.45 -15.80 20.24
N VAL A 304 8.00 -14.53 20.33
CA VAL A 304 7.92 -13.64 19.17
C VAL A 304 9.34 -13.28 18.74
N PRO A 305 9.72 -13.49 17.46
CA PRO A 305 11.04 -13.11 17.00
C PRO A 305 11.19 -11.59 16.99
N GLU A 306 12.35 -11.11 17.42
CA GLU A 306 12.68 -9.69 17.37
C GLU A 306 12.87 -9.25 15.91
N PHE A 307 12.28 -8.09 15.57
CA PHE A 307 12.49 -7.45 14.28
C PHE A 307 13.80 -6.65 14.33
N ARG A 308 14.89 -7.22 13.79
CA ARG A 308 16.25 -6.71 13.93
C ARG A 308 16.91 -6.42 12.59
N ASN A 309 17.81 -5.44 12.57
CA ASN A 309 18.69 -5.17 11.43
C ASN A 309 19.82 -6.19 11.37
N VAL A 310 19.97 -6.87 10.24
CA VAL A 310 21.01 -7.88 10.00
C VAL A 310 22.09 -7.41 9.03
N GLY A 311 22.05 -6.14 8.63
CA GLY A 311 23.01 -5.48 7.74
C GLY A 311 22.33 -4.74 6.59
N GLU A 312 22.99 -3.75 6.00
CA GLU A 312 22.59 -3.04 4.76
C GLU A 312 21.13 -2.57 4.72
N ALA A 313 20.57 -2.13 5.85
CA ALA A 313 19.16 -1.77 6.03
C ALA A 313 18.19 -2.95 5.78
N HIS A 314 18.65 -4.19 5.97
CA HIS A 314 17.88 -5.42 5.90
C HIS A 314 17.39 -5.82 7.29
N PHE A 315 16.10 -5.78 7.51
CA PHE A 315 15.44 -6.10 8.78
C PHE A 315 14.63 -7.39 8.64
N VAL A 316 14.71 -8.25 9.64
CA VAL A 316 13.97 -9.53 9.63
C VAL A 316 13.53 -9.95 11.02
N ALA A 317 12.33 -10.54 11.12
CA ALA A 317 11.77 -11.15 12.32
C ALA A 317 11.79 -12.68 12.20
N CYS A 318 12.97 -13.29 12.40
CA CYS A 318 13.14 -14.73 12.35
C CYS A 318 14.17 -15.19 13.39
N HIS A 319 13.91 -16.35 14.06
CA HIS A 319 14.84 -16.95 15.02
C HIS A 319 16.01 -17.68 14.37
N HIS A 320 15.91 -17.98 13.07
CA HIS A 320 16.91 -18.74 12.31
C HIS A 320 17.86 -17.87 11.45
N VAL A 321 17.75 -16.56 11.60
CA VAL A 321 18.61 -15.59 10.90
C VAL A 321 19.52 -14.89 11.89
#